data_72212f70683883f0177a0a093ee55b3d
#
_entry.id   72212f70683883f0177a0a093ee55b3d
#
_cell.length_a   1.000
_cell.length_b   1.000
_cell.length_c   1.000
_cell.angle_alpha   90.00
_cell.angle_beta   90.00
_cell.angle_gamma   90.00
#
_symmetry.space_group_name_H-M   'P 1'
#
loop_
_entity.id
_entity.type
_entity.pdbx_description
1 polymer ?
#
loop_
_entity_poly.entity_id
_entity_poly.type
_entity_poly.pdbx_seq_one_letter_code
_entity_poly.pdbx_strand_id
1 'polypeptide(L)'
;PTSGDGAVVISALERICVPAVRGQGLDAVAKAAGLRLNRRDGTWTMPLGGDKTYVMIFQPQFSQKDVCQAEVRYALGQDKPIVSAINVWSYLHKPELILQANYIAVDPDGVKRTRKSWEHLESNGASTAVNFSIWKKPDDTSLNNRYDTGMLFYQERAGS
;
A
#
# COMPACT_ATOMS: atom_id res chain seq x y z
N PRO A 1 -11.77 15.39 -2.46
CA PRO A 1 -10.98 15.18 -1.27
C PRO A 1 -11.29 13.85 -0.63
N THR A 2 -10.25 13.18 -0.20
CA THR A 2 -10.39 11.90 0.48
C THR A 2 -10.45 12.11 1.99
N SER A 3 -11.23 11.27 2.66
CA SER A 3 -11.33 11.27 4.12
C SER A 3 -11.31 9.83 4.61
N GLY A 4 -11.11 9.65 5.92
CA GLY A 4 -11.06 8.33 6.52
C GLY A 4 -9.82 7.54 6.11
N ASP A 5 -9.97 6.23 6.01
CA ASP A 5 -8.84 5.31 5.76
C ASP A 5 -8.15 5.58 4.43
N GLY A 6 -8.93 5.96 3.41
CA GLY A 6 -8.36 6.31 2.11
C GLY A 6 -7.38 7.48 2.19
N ALA A 7 -7.74 8.53 2.94
CA ALA A 7 -6.87 9.69 3.11
C ALA A 7 -5.58 9.31 3.84
N VAL A 8 -5.65 8.44 4.84
CA VAL A 8 -4.47 8.01 5.60
C VAL A 8 -3.56 7.16 4.72
N VAL A 9 -4.11 6.27 3.91
CA VAL A 9 -3.32 5.47 2.97
C VAL A 9 -2.58 6.38 1.97
N ILE A 10 -3.25 7.40 1.44
CA ILE A 10 -2.60 8.36 0.53
C ILE A 10 -1.51 9.15 1.26
N SER A 11 -1.78 9.59 2.48
CA SER A 11 -0.77 10.30 3.29
C SER A 11 0.46 9.42 3.52
N ALA A 12 0.25 8.15 3.82
CA ALA A 12 1.35 7.19 4.01
C ALA A 12 2.14 6.98 2.71
N LEU A 13 1.43 6.88 1.59
CA LEU A 13 2.06 6.75 0.28
C LEU A 13 2.99 7.92 -0.01
N GLU A 14 2.52 9.14 0.19
CA GLU A 14 3.29 10.35 -0.10
C GLU A 14 4.40 10.63 0.92
N ARG A 15 4.13 10.41 2.20
CA ARG A 15 5.04 10.80 3.28
C ARG A 15 6.05 9.72 3.64
N ILE A 16 5.72 8.45 3.40
CA ILE A 16 6.58 7.33 3.76
C ILE A 16 7.15 6.65 2.51
N CYS A 17 6.29 6.15 1.64
CA CYS A 17 6.73 5.34 0.50
C CYS A 17 7.53 6.15 -0.53
N VAL A 18 7.03 7.29 -0.95
CA VAL A 18 7.70 8.09 -1.98
C VAL A 18 9.12 8.50 -1.56
N PRO A 19 9.33 9.12 -0.38
CA PRO A 19 10.71 9.45 0.02
C PRO A 19 11.56 8.21 0.30
N ALA A 20 10.98 7.12 0.77
CA ALA A 20 11.73 5.89 1.05
C ALA A 20 12.39 5.35 -0.21
N VAL A 21 11.66 5.30 -1.33
CA VAL A 21 12.20 4.79 -2.60
C VAL A 21 13.08 5.79 -3.34
N ARG A 22 13.09 7.04 -2.90
CA ARG A 22 13.92 8.11 -3.49
C ARG A 22 15.24 8.30 -2.76
N GLY A 23 15.75 7.26 -2.12
CA GLY A 23 17.10 7.24 -1.56
C GLY A 23 17.18 7.39 -0.05
N GLN A 24 16.10 7.77 0.64
CA GLN A 24 16.16 7.92 2.10
C GLN A 24 16.09 6.59 2.85
N GLY A 25 15.42 5.58 2.27
CA GLY A 25 15.21 4.30 2.91
C GLY A 25 14.05 4.30 3.90
N LEU A 26 13.39 3.15 4.00
CA LEU A 26 12.17 3.03 4.81
C LEU A 26 12.43 3.31 6.29
N ASP A 27 13.49 2.72 6.86
CA ASP A 27 13.75 2.87 8.31
C ASP A 27 13.96 4.33 8.70
N ALA A 28 14.74 5.06 7.93
CA ALA A 28 15.02 6.47 8.22
C ALA A 28 13.76 7.32 8.10
N VAL A 29 12.97 7.10 7.06
CA VAL A 29 11.73 7.85 6.83
C VAL A 29 10.71 7.56 7.92
N ALA A 30 10.52 6.28 8.25
CA ALA A 30 9.57 5.87 9.28
C ALA A 30 9.93 6.44 10.65
N LYS A 31 11.21 6.39 11.00
CA LYS A 31 11.71 6.95 12.26
C LYS A 31 11.48 8.46 12.32
N ALA A 32 11.83 9.17 11.26
CA ALA A 32 11.65 10.62 11.19
C ALA A 32 10.18 11.03 11.26
N ALA A 33 9.28 10.21 10.72
CA ALA A 33 7.84 10.45 10.77
C ALA A 33 7.20 10.07 12.10
N GLY A 34 7.97 9.50 13.03
CA GLY A 34 7.47 9.14 14.35
C GLY A 34 6.67 7.85 14.38
N LEU A 35 6.84 6.98 13.40
CA LEU A 35 6.18 5.68 13.41
C LEU A 35 6.72 4.80 14.54
N ARG A 36 5.91 3.85 14.98
CA ARG A 36 6.28 2.93 16.05
C ARG A 36 7.02 1.71 15.49
N LEU A 37 8.23 1.48 16.00
CA LEU A 37 9.00 0.30 15.62
C LEU A 37 8.58 -0.90 16.48
N ASN A 38 8.25 -2.01 15.82
CA ASN A 38 8.12 -3.31 16.47
C ASN A 38 9.49 -3.98 16.43
N ARG A 39 10.17 -4.04 17.57
CA ARG A 39 11.54 -4.52 17.64
C ARG A 39 11.66 -6.03 17.40
N ARG A 40 10.57 -6.77 17.57
CA ARG A 40 10.57 -8.23 17.39
C ARG A 40 10.74 -8.58 15.90
N ASP A 41 10.02 -7.89 15.01
CA ASP A 41 10.03 -8.21 13.58
C ASP A 41 10.57 -7.09 12.70
N GLY A 42 10.94 -5.96 13.29
CA GLY A 42 11.51 -4.84 12.55
C GLY A 42 10.52 -4.02 11.73
N THR A 43 9.23 -4.25 11.91
CA THR A 43 8.20 -3.50 11.17
C THR A 43 7.90 -2.17 11.83
N TRP A 44 7.38 -1.22 11.02
CA TRP A 44 6.94 0.08 11.49
C TRP A 44 5.42 0.19 11.38
N THR A 45 4.77 0.64 12.43
CA THR A 45 3.31 0.74 12.50
C THR A 45 2.86 2.18 12.52
N MET A 46 1.87 2.48 11.66
CA MET A 46 1.21 3.76 11.55
C MET A 46 -0.29 3.56 11.78
N PRO A 47 -0.93 4.32 12.69
CA PRO A 47 -2.37 4.18 12.88
C PRO A 47 -3.14 4.72 11.68
N LEU A 48 -4.24 4.05 11.33
CA LEU A 48 -5.19 4.57 10.33
C LEU A 48 -6.14 5.61 10.92
N GLY A 49 -6.22 5.68 12.24
CA GLY A 49 -7.05 6.66 12.95
C GLY A 49 -8.03 5.97 13.91
N GLY A 50 -8.33 6.63 15.01
CA GLY A 50 -9.32 6.20 15.99
C GLY A 50 -8.98 4.91 16.71
N ASP A 51 -9.36 3.79 16.14
CA ASP A 51 -9.22 2.48 16.78
C ASP A 51 -7.84 1.89 16.52
N LYS A 52 -7.20 1.32 17.55
CA LYS A 52 -5.90 0.69 17.47
C LYS A 52 -5.88 -0.57 16.59
N THR A 53 -7.05 -1.11 16.28
CA THR A 53 -7.19 -2.26 15.39
C THR A 53 -6.75 -1.94 13.96
N TYR A 54 -6.93 -0.69 13.54
CA TYR A 54 -6.71 -0.29 12.14
C TYR A 54 -5.36 0.38 12.01
N VAL A 55 -4.46 -0.26 11.26
CA VAL A 55 -3.06 0.16 11.15
C VAL A 55 -2.52 -0.11 9.76
N MET A 56 -1.44 0.59 9.42
CA MET A 56 -0.55 0.21 8.33
C MET A 56 0.75 -0.30 8.94
N ILE A 57 1.21 -1.45 8.47
CA ILE A 57 2.42 -2.10 8.96
C ILE A 57 3.43 -2.13 7.81
N PHE A 58 4.41 -1.24 7.86
CA PHE A 58 5.46 -1.17 6.85
C PHE A 58 6.48 -2.27 7.10
N GLN A 59 6.84 -2.99 6.05
CA GLN A 59 7.60 -4.23 6.11
C GLN A 59 8.97 -4.06 5.45
N PRO A 60 10.03 -3.70 6.22
CA PRO A 60 11.37 -3.51 5.66
C PRO A 60 11.90 -4.73 4.91
N GLN A 61 11.55 -5.94 5.37
CA GLN A 61 12.01 -7.18 4.75
C GLN A 61 11.50 -7.36 3.31
N PHE A 62 10.39 -6.71 2.97
CA PHE A 62 9.83 -6.72 1.61
C PHE A 62 9.98 -5.37 0.91
N SER A 63 10.64 -4.42 1.56
CA SER A 63 10.89 -3.09 1.02
C SER A 63 12.36 -2.98 0.67
N GLN A 64 12.63 -2.88 -0.63
CA GLN A 64 13.99 -2.74 -1.13
C GLN A 64 14.23 -1.29 -1.52
N LYS A 65 15.37 -1.01 -2.13
CA LYS A 65 15.76 0.33 -2.54
C LYS A 65 14.65 1.04 -3.35
N ASP A 66 14.00 0.30 -4.26
CA ASP A 66 13.00 0.83 -5.18
C ASP A 66 11.57 0.54 -4.77
N VAL A 67 11.37 -0.15 -3.66
CA VAL A 67 10.06 -0.72 -3.27
C VAL A 67 9.74 -0.36 -1.83
N CYS A 68 8.50 0.04 -1.61
CA CYS A 68 7.92 0.24 -0.28
C CYS A 68 6.66 -0.62 -0.17
N GLN A 69 6.59 -1.47 0.85
CA GLN A 69 5.47 -2.36 1.04
C GLN A 69 4.90 -2.24 2.44
N ALA A 70 3.56 -2.21 2.53
CA ALA A 70 2.87 -2.14 3.81
C ALA A 70 1.62 -3.01 3.80
N GLU A 71 1.42 -3.76 4.87
CA GLU A 71 0.14 -4.40 5.14
C GLU A 71 -0.82 -3.36 5.68
N VAL A 72 -2.05 -3.35 5.17
CA VAL A 72 -3.08 -2.40 5.60
C VAL A 72 -4.20 -3.18 6.27
N ARG A 73 -4.45 -2.88 7.55
CA ARG A 73 -5.58 -3.45 8.29
C ARG A 73 -6.60 -2.34 8.49
N TYR A 74 -7.71 -2.46 7.80
CA TYR A 74 -8.70 -1.39 7.71
C TYR A 74 -10.09 -1.88 8.13
N ALA A 75 -11.00 -0.95 8.32
CA ALA A 75 -12.36 -1.27 8.79
C ALA A 75 -13.07 -2.20 7.82
N LEU A 76 -13.81 -3.15 8.36
CA LEU A 76 -14.54 -4.16 7.58
C LEU A 76 -15.39 -3.51 6.51
N GLY A 77 -15.27 -4.00 5.29
CA GLY A 77 -16.06 -3.55 4.14
C GLY A 77 -15.62 -2.23 3.52
N GLN A 78 -14.52 -1.65 3.97
CA GLN A 78 -14.05 -0.34 3.49
C GLN A 78 -13.01 -0.44 2.36
N ASP A 79 -13.10 -1.47 1.53
CA ASP A 79 -12.21 -1.65 0.37
C ASP A 79 -12.35 -0.50 -0.63
N LYS A 80 -13.59 -0.14 -0.97
CA LYS A 80 -13.88 0.84 -2.02
C LYS A 80 -13.30 2.23 -1.74
N PRO A 81 -13.43 2.79 -0.54
CA PRO A 81 -12.84 4.11 -0.27
C PRO A 81 -11.33 4.13 -0.46
N ILE A 82 -10.63 3.05 -0.08
CA ILE A 82 -9.18 2.97 -0.24
C ILE A 82 -8.81 2.89 -1.72
N VAL A 83 -9.46 2.00 -2.47
CA VAL A 83 -9.21 1.85 -3.91
C VAL A 83 -9.54 3.15 -4.64
N SER A 84 -10.65 3.80 -4.30
CA SER A 84 -11.04 5.08 -4.89
C SER A 84 -10.00 6.16 -4.64
N ALA A 85 -9.47 6.24 -3.41
CA ALA A 85 -8.43 7.21 -3.07
C ALA A 85 -7.16 6.98 -3.89
N ILE A 86 -6.73 5.72 -4.03
CA ILE A 86 -5.56 5.39 -4.84
C ILE A 86 -5.81 5.72 -6.32
N ASN A 87 -7.00 5.45 -6.82
CA ASN A 87 -7.36 5.76 -8.20
C ASN A 87 -7.28 7.26 -8.49
N VAL A 88 -7.82 8.09 -7.59
CA VAL A 88 -7.75 9.55 -7.72
C VAL A 88 -6.30 10.03 -7.63
N TRP A 89 -5.54 9.53 -6.67
CA TRP A 89 -4.13 9.89 -6.51
C TRP A 89 -3.33 9.54 -7.77
N SER A 90 -3.57 8.37 -8.35
CA SER A 90 -2.90 7.89 -9.56
C SER A 90 -3.25 8.77 -10.76
N TYR A 91 -4.51 9.16 -10.88
CA TYR A 91 -4.97 10.05 -11.94
C TYR A 91 -4.29 11.42 -11.86
N LEU A 92 -4.15 11.96 -10.65
CA LEU A 92 -3.55 13.27 -10.43
C LEU A 92 -2.02 13.25 -10.39
N HIS A 93 -1.42 12.07 -10.34
CA HIS A 93 0.03 11.92 -10.34
C HIS A 93 0.62 12.44 -11.67
N LYS A 94 1.81 12.98 -11.61
CA LYS A 94 2.55 13.44 -12.80
C LYS A 94 3.86 12.66 -12.94
N PRO A 95 3.99 11.78 -13.94
CA PRO A 95 3.00 11.40 -14.97
C PRO A 95 1.83 10.58 -14.41
N GLU A 96 0.70 10.60 -15.10
CA GLU A 96 -0.48 9.84 -14.69
C GLU A 96 -0.17 8.34 -14.58
N LEU A 97 -0.65 7.70 -13.52
CA LEU A 97 -0.55 6.25 -13.36
C LEU A 97 -1.88 5.63 -13.80
N ILE A 98 -1.82 4.73 -14.76
CA ILE A 98 -2.99 4.16 -15.43
C ILE A 98 -3.21 2.74 -14.92
N LEU A 99 -4.47 2.37 -14.70
CA LEU A 99 -4.82 1.01 -14.25
C LEU A 99 -4.40 0.00 -15.33
N GLN A 100 -3.39 -0.80 -15.03
CA GLN A 100 -2.81 -1.79 -15.95
C GLN A 100 -3.23 -3.21 -15.61
N ALA A 101 -3.53 -3.49 -14.34
CA ALA A 101 -3.95 -4.81 -13.92
C ALA A 101 -5.10 -4.69 -12.94
N ASN A 102 -6.09 -5.55 -13.11
CA ASN A 102 -7.24 -5.64 -12.23
C ASN A 102 -7.79 -7.06 -12.37
N TYR A 103 -7.34 -7.96 -11.49
CA TYR A 103 -7.74 -9.36 -11.59
C TYR A 103 -7.88 -10.00 -10.22
N ILE A 104 -8.63 -11.10 -10.18
CA ILE A 104 -8.93 -11.84 -8.96
C ILE A 104 -8.40 -13.26 -9.12
N ALA A 105 -7.75 -13.77 -8.08
CA ALA A 105 -7.29 -15.15 -8.03
C ALA A 105 -7.34 -15.68 -6.61
N VAL A 106 -7.65 -16.97 -6.48
CA VAL A 106 -7.46 -17.68 -5.21
C VAL A 106 -6.09 -18.32 -5.29
N ASP A 107 -5.19 -17.86 -4.42
CA ASP A 107 -3.81 -18.32 -4.42
C ASP A 107 -3.67 -19.68 -3.70
N PRO A 108 -2.49 -20.35 -3.82
CA PRO A 108 -2.29 -21.65 -3.18
C PRO A 108 -2.49 -21.68 -1.67
N ASP A 109 -2.36 -20.54 -1.00
CA ASP A 109 -2.61 -20.42 0.44
C ASP A 109 -4.09 -20.34 0.80
N GLY A 110 -4.99 -20.42 -0.21
CA GLY A 110 -6.42 -20.34 -0.01
C GLY A 110 -6.98 -18.94 0.12
N VAL A 111 -6.14 -17.94 -0.01
CA VAL A 111 -6.58 -16.53 0.08
C VAL A 111 -6.98 -16.02 -1.30
N LYS A 112 -8.17 -15.43 -1.37
CA LYS A 112 -8.63 -14.74 -2.58
C LYS A 112 -8.06 -13.32 -2.57
N ARG A 113 -7.28 -13.01 -3.60
CA ARG A 113 -6.69 -11.68 -3.75
C ARG A 113 -7.24 -11.00 -4.99
N THR A 114 -7.74 -9.78 -4.78
CA THR A 114 -8.09 -8.87 -5.86
C THR A 114 -6.91 -7.93 -6.01
N ARG A 115 -6.21 -8.03 -7.13
CA ARG A 115 -4.99 -7.26 -7.39
C ARG A 115 -5.26 -6.15 -8.37
N LYS A 116 -4.89 -4.93 -7.98
CA LYS A 116 -5.00 -3.74 -8.82
C LYS A 116 -3.64 -3.06 -8.89
N SER A 117 -3.27 -2.62 -10.11
CA SER A 117 -1.98 -1.97 -10.34
C SER A 117 -2.19 -0.76 -11.24
N TRP A 118 -1.66 0.39 -10.81
CA TRP A 118 -1.65 1.62 -11.60
C TRP A 118 -0.19 1.95 -11.89
N GLU A 119 0.13 2.16 -13.17
CA GLU A 119 1.51 2.26 -13.59
C GLU A 119 1.73 3.32 -14.66
N HIS A 120 2.95 3.85 -14.67
CA HIS A 120 3.50 4.60 -15.79
C HIS A 120 4.84 3.98 -16.16
N LEU A 121 5.00 3.63 -17.44
CA LEU A 121 6.23 3.05 -17.97
C LEU A 121 6.79 3.96 -19.06
N GLU A 122 8.06 4.30 -18.95
CA GLU A 122 8.75 5.09 -19.95
C GLU A 122 9.53 4.21 -20.93
N SER A 123 9.86 4.78 -22.11
CA SER A 123 10.55 4.03 -23.17
C SER A 123 11.93 3.52 -22.76
N ASN A 124 12.59 4.19 -21.82
CA ASN A 124 13.89 3.75 -21.30
C ASN A 124 13.80 2.71 -20.19
N GLY A 125 12.59 2.24 -19.86
CA GLY A 125 12.36 1.26 -18.79
C GLY A 125 12.11 1.85 -17.43
N ALA A 126 12.22 3.17 -17.27
CA ALA A 126 11.83 3.81 -16.01
C ALA A 126 10.35 3.60 -15.75
N SER A 127 9.97 3.33 -14.51
CA SER A 127 8.57 3.08 -14.17
C SER A 127 8.22 3.57 -12.78
N THR A 128 6.95 3.91 -12.62
CA THR A 128 6.34 4.19 -11.33
C THR A 128 5.09 3.35 -11.24
N ALA A 129 4.90 2.66 -10.12
CA ALA A 129 3.74 1.80 -9.93
C ALA A 129 3.25 1.86 -8.49
N VAL A 130 1.93 1.85 -8.34
CA VAL A 130 1.28 1.58 -7.06
C VAL A 130 0.35 0.39 -7.24
N ASN A 131 0.47 -0.58 -6.34
CA ASN A 131 -0.39 -1.77 -6.33
C ASN A 131 -1.15 -1.81 -5.03
N PHE A 132 -2.40 -2.24 -5.11
CA PHE A 132 -3.18 -2.56 -3.92
C PHE A 132 -3.87 -3.89 -4.13
N SER A 133 -3.71 -4.81 -3.18
CA SER A 133 -4.42 -6.08 -3.21
C SER A 133 -5.35 -6.19 -2.01
N ILE A 134 -6.56 -6.70 -2.25
CA ILE A 134 -7.59 -6.93 -1.24
C ILE A 134 -7.61 -8.41 -0.95
N TRP A 135 -7.47 -8.79 0.32
CA TRP A 135 -7.34 -10.18 0.75
C TRP A 135 -8.61 -10.63 1.48
N LYS A 136 -9.26 -11.65 0.94
CA LYS A 136 -10.50 -12.20 1.49
C LYS A 136 -10.45 -13.72 1.50
N LYS A 137 -11.44 -14.34 2.15
CA LYS A 137 -11.69 -15.77 1.95
C LYS A 137 -12.30 -15.98 0.56
N PRO A 138 -12.26 -17.20 0.02
CA PRO A 138 -12.83 -17.47 -1.31
C PRO A 138 -14.30 -17.09 -1.46
N ASP A 139 -15.07 -17.06 -0.38
CA ASP A 139 -16.47 -16.64 -0.37
C ASP A 139 -16.67 -15.13 -0.18
N ASP A 140 -15.59 -14.34 -0.27
CA ASP A 140 -15.56 -12.88 -0.10
C ASP A 140 -15.75 -12.40 1.33
N THR A 141 -15.79 -13.29 2.32
CA THR A 141 -15.81 -12.86 3.71
C THR A 141 -14.40 -12.49 4.18
N SER A 142 -14.33 -11.66 5.22
CA SER A 142 -13.07 -11.17 5.76
C SER A 142 -12.23 -12.29 6.37
N LEU A 143 -10.91 -12.20 6.23
CA LEU A 143 -9.98 -13.16 6.83
C LEU A 143 -9.99 -13.07 8.35
N ASN A 144 -10.27 -11.89 8.87
CA ASN A 144 -10.31 -11.61 10.30
C ASN A 144 -11.68 -11.01 10.63
N ASN A 145 -12.19 -11.27 11.83
CA ASN A 145 -13.50 -10.77 12.22
C ASN A 145 -13.50 -9.32 12.70
N ARG A 146 -12.33 -8.70 12.81
CA ARG A 146 -12.17 -7.34 13.35
C ARG A 146 -11.74 -6.31 12.29
N TYR A 147 -11.07 -6.77 11.23
CA TYR A 147 -10.57 -5.87 10.18
C TYR A 147 -10.45 -6.63 8.86
N ASP A 148 -10.42 -5.87 7.78
CA ASP A 148 -10.03 -6.37 6.47
C ASP A 148 -8.54 -6.15 6.23
N THR A 149 -7.96 -6.94 5.35
CA THR A 149 -6.53 -6.89 5.04
C THR A 149 -6.32 -6.55 3.59
N GLY A 150 -5.38 -5.66 3.33
CA GLY A 150 -4.87 -5.38 2.01
C GLY A 150 -3.36 -5.21 2.06
N MET A 151 -2.75 -5.19 0.88
CA MET A 151 -1.31 -4.97 0.77
C MET A 151 -1.08 -3.82 -0.19
N LEU A 152 -0.36 -2.79 0.29
CA LEU A 152 0.06 -1.65 -0.49
C LEU A 152 1.50 -1.86 -0.91
N PHE A 153 1.77 -1.58 -2.19
CA PHE A 153 3.10 -1.70 -2.76
C PHE A 153 3.33 -0.47 -3.64
N TYR A 154 4.44 0.23 -3.41
CA TYR A 154 4.83 1.37 -4.23
C TYR A 154 6.24 1.17 -4.75
N GLN A 155 6.47 1.50 -6.01
CA GLN A 155 7.76 1.28 -6.65
C GLN A 155 8.09 2.45 -7.57
N GLU A 156 9.35 2.89 -7.51
CA GLU A 156 9.94 3.77 -8.52
C GLU A 156 11.22 3.11 -9.02
N ARG A 157 11.27 2.80 -10.31
CA ARG A 157 12.42 2.14 -10.92
C ARG A 157 13.04 3.06 -11.95
N ALA A 158 14.36 3.25 -11.84
CA ALA A 158 15.11 4.07 -12.79
C ALA A 158 15.25 3.36 -14.14
N GLY A 159 15.33 4.14 -15.21
CA GLY A 159 15.60 3.61 -16.53
C GLY A 159 17.08 3.39 -16.78
N SER A 160 17.37 2.77 -17.90
CA SER A 160 18.76 2.52 -18.34
C SER A 160 19.25 3.69 -19.21
#